data_4f76310efec97ef56f5c567d8649194c
#
_entry.id   4f76310efec97ef56f5c567d8649194c
#
_cell.length_a   1.000
_cell.length_b   1.000
_cell.length_c   1.000
_cell.angle_alpha   90.00
_cell.angle_beta   90.00
_cell.angle_gamma   90.00
#
_symmetry.space_group_name_H-M   'P 1'
#
loop_
_entity.id
_entity.type
_entity.pdbx_description
1 polymer ?
#
loop_
_entity_poly.entity_id
_entity_poly.type
_entity_poly.pdbx_seq_one_letter_code
_entity_poly.pdbx_strand_id
1 'polypeptide(L)'
;MAALVVLVLWLGINWIYQVLRKPSELFFPVSGTLNKSPAETWAEYGPIFKKFSTEVMTPDFLASIAQVEGSGNPVARTYWRWSWSSQPFEVYRPASSAVGMYQITDGNFAEARRYCIRDHVVVADGPWNDWHSCWFNSLYARVIPGDAVEMTSAYLDRSVALILERHRVSSAALLQKQMLAALIHLCGAGAGDEFARRGFRLAEGQRCGDHQARAYLMRVETMQSVFSRLDNAPTLRR
;
A
#
# COMPACT_ATOMS: atom_id res chain seq x y z
N MET A 1 10.65 21.00 37.42
CA MET A 1 11.81 21.01 36.48
C MET A 1 12.34 19.61 36.20
N ALA A 2 12.80 18.82 37.18
CA ALA A 2 13.38 17.48 36.94
C ALA A 2 12.45 16.52 36.21
N ALA A 3 11.17 16.42 36.58
CA ALA A 3 10.20 15.54 35.89
C ALA A 3 9.98 15.90 34.41
N LEU A 4 9.97 17.18 34.07
CA LEU A 4 9.86 17.64 32.69
C LEU A 4 11.10 17.25 31.87
N VAL A 5 12.28 17.40 32.43
CA VAL A 5 13.55 17.01 31.79
C VAL A 5 13.57 15.49 31.53
N VAL A 6 13.18 14.69 32.51
CA VAL A 6 13.09 13.24 32.38
C VAL A 6 12.09 12.84 31.27
N LEU A 7 10.93 13.50 31.23
CA LEU A 7 9.92 13.25 30.19
C LEU A 7 10.46 13.58 28.79
N VAL A 8 11.10 14.73 28.62
CA VAL A 8 11.67 15.14 27.32
C VAL A 8 12.77 14.17 26.88
N LEU A 9 13.65 13.76 27.77
CA LEU A 9 14.69 12.77 27.47
C LEU A 9 14.09 11.43 27.08
N TRP A 10 13.08 10.97 27.82
CA TRP A 10 12.39 9.72 27.48
C TRP A 10 11.72 9.79 26.10
N LEU A 11 11.02 10.88 25.78
CA LEU A 11 10.41 11.06 24.45
C LEU A 11 11.45 11.04 23.33
N GLY A 12 12.60 11.70 23.53
CA GLY A 12 13.70 11.70 22.57
C GLY A 12 14.30 10.31 22.36
N ILE A 13 14.58 9.58 23.44
CA ILE A 13 15.11 8.21 23.36
C ILE A 13 14.06 7.27 22.73
N ASN A 14 12.80 7.41 23.12
CA ASN A 14 11.72 6.65 22.54
C ASN A 14 11.59 6.88 21.03
N TRP A 15 11.67 8.14 20.58
CA TRP A 15 11.65 8.44 19.15
C TRP A 15 12.83 7.81 18.41
N ILE A 16 14.07 7.90 18.94
CA ILE A 16 15.24 7.23 18.35
C ILE A 16 15.01 5.72 18.25
N TYR A 17 14.50 5.09 19.32
CA TYR A 17 14.19 3.67 19.34
C TYR A 17 13.17 3.29 18.24
N GLN A 18 12.11 4.08 18.08
CA GLN A 18 11.10 3.83 17.05
C GLN A 18 11.65 4.05 15.62
N VAL A 19 12.52 5.03 15.41
CA VAL A 19 13.21 5.27 14.13
C VAL A 19 14.10 4.08 13.76
N LEU A 20 14.83 3.50 14.72
CA LEU A 20 15.65 2.30 14.45
C LEU A 20 14.79 1.09 14.04
N ARG A 21 13.59 0.95 14.60
CA ARG A 21 12.64 -0.12 14.25
C ARG A 21 11.83 0.16 12.98
N LYS A 22 11.53 1.42 12.73
CA LYS A 22 10.75 1.89 11.59
C LYS A 22 11.40 3.17 11.02
N PRO A 23 12.38 3.04 10.11
CA PRO A 23 13.15 4.19 9.61
C PRO A 23 12.33 5.33 9.01
N SER A 24 11.12 5.05 8.52
CA SER A 24 10.22 6.09 8.01
C SER A 24 9.79 7.12 9.08
N GLU A 25 9.92 6.80 10.38
CA GLU A 25 9.65 7.75 11.45
C GLU A 25 10.68 8.90 11.52
N LEU A 26 11.82 8.78 10.83
CA LEU A 26 12.76 9.87 10.61
C LEU A 26 12.11 11.05 9.86
N PHE A 27 11.16 10.77 8.97
CA PHE A 27 10.46 11.79 8.19
C PHE A 27 9.32 12.49 8.96
N PHE A 28 9.18 12.21 10.26
CA PHE A 28 8.15 12.79 11.12
C PHE A 28 7.94 14.29 10.93
N PRO A 29 9.01 15.14 10.91
CA PRO A 29 8.82 16.59 10.83
C PRO A 29 8.28 17.08 9.49
N VAL A 30 8.52 16.33 8.41
CA VAL A 30 8.24 16.78 7.02
C VAL A 30 7.20 15.93 6.30
N SER A 31 6.80 14.78 6.85
CA SER A 31 5.92 13.86 6.12
C SER A 31 4.59 14.48 5.72
N GLY A 32 3.99 15.33 6.55
CA GLY A 32 2.72 15.98 6.24
C GLY A 32 2.78 17.01 5.09
N THR A 33 3.97 17.55 4.80
CA THR A 33 4.16 18.53 3.72
C THR A 33 4.33 17.88 2.34
N LEU A 34 4.48 16.55 2.30
CA LEU A 34 4.68 15.78 1.08
C LEU A 34 3.39 15.14 0.54
N ASN A 35 2.25 15.46 1.15
CA ASN A 35 0.95 15.06 0.63
C ASN A 35 0.66 15.79 -0.68
N LYS A 36 0.12 15.05 -1.65
CA LYS A 36 -0.15 15.52 -3.00
C LYS A 36 -1.64 15.48 -3.30
N SER A 37 -2.10 16.44 -4.09
CA SER A 37 -3.39 16.33 -4.76
C SER A 37 -3.37 15.20 -5.81
N PRO A 38 -4.52 14.69 -6.26
CA PRO A 38 -4.55 13.68 -7.33
C PRO A 38 -3.82 14.11 -8.60
N ALA A 39 -3.92 15.39 -8.99
CA ALA A 39 -3.24 15.90 -10.16
C ALA A 39 -1.71 15.89 -10.01
N GLU A 40 -1.19 16.28 -8.84
CA GLU A 40 0.25 16.22 -8.52
C GLU A 40 0.75 14.79 -8.44
N THR A 41 -0.03 13.88 -7.81
CA THR A 41 0.29 12.44 -7.75
C THR A 41 0.41 11.86 -9.15
N TRP A 42 -0.52 12.21 -10.05
CA TRP A 42 -0.49 11.73 -11.43
C TRP A 42 0.66 12.32 -12.22
N ALA A 43 0.91 13.61 -12.09
CA ALA A 43 2.00 14.30 -12.79
C ALA A 43 3.37 13.71 -12.39
N GLU A 44 3.57 13.37 -11.11
CA GLU A 44 4.84 12.88 -10.61
C GLU A 44 5.01 11.37 -10.83
N TYR A 45 3.97 10.57 -10.55
CA TYR A 45 4.07 9.10 -10.52
C TYR A 45 3.32 8.37 -11.65
N GLY A 46 2.59 9.08 -12.51
CA GLY A 46 1.88 8.47 -13.63
C GLY A 46 2.74 7.55 -14.50
N PRO A 47 3.98 7.94 -14.89
CA PRO A 47 4.88 7.05 -15.62
C PRO A 47 5.22 5.75 -14.85
N ILE A 48 5.35 5.82 -13.52
CA ILE A 48 5.65 4.67 -12.67
C ILE A 48 4.43 3.77 -12.57
N PHE A 49 3.22 4.30 -12.40
CA PHE A 49 1.99 3.52 -12.43
C PHE A 49 1.80 2.80 -13.77
N LYS A 50 2.07 3.47 -14.89
CA LYS A 50 2.04 2.86 -16.22
C LYS A 50 3.06 1.75 -16.37
N LYS A 51 4.29 1.96 -15.90
CA LYS A 51 5.37 0.98 -15.99
C LYS A 51 5.05 -0.33 -15.27
N PHE A 52 4.45 -0.24 -14.09
CA PHE A 52 4.18 -1.39 -13.24
C PHE A 52 2.72 -1.81 -13.20
N SER A 53 1.93 -1.38 -14.19
CA SER A 53 0.56 -1.87 -14.37
C SER A 53 0.52 -3.31 -14.88
N THR A 54 -0.61 -3.98 -14.61
CA THR A 54 -0.97 -5.28 -15.17
C THR A 54 -2.38 -5.21 -15.75
N GLU A 55 -2.93 -6.33 -16.24
CA GLU A 55 -4.33 -6.38 -16.69
C GLU A 55 -5.33 -6.05 -15.57
N VAL A 56 -5.02 -6.40 -14.32
CA VAL A 56 -5.87 -6.13 -13.15
C VAL A 56 -5.51 -4.80 -12.49
N MET A 57 -4.21 -4.58 -12.28
CA MET A 57 -3.68 -3.40 -11.62
C MET A 57 -3.42 -2.28 -12.62
N THR A 58 -4.49 -1.68 -13.15
CA THR A 58 -4.40 -0.58 -14.12
C THR A 58 -3.75 0.67 -13.52
N PRO A 59 -3.15 1.57 -14.33
CA PRO A 59 -2.44 2.75 -13.80
C PRO A 59 -3.32 3.66 -12.92
N ASP A 60 -4.55 3.88 -13.33
CA ASP A 60 -5.56 4.66 -12.60
C ASP A 60 -5.96 3.97 -11.28
N PHE A 61 -6.07 2.65 -11.27
CA PHE A 61 -6.35 1.89 -10.06
C PHE A 61 -5.18 1.91 -9.06
N LEU A 62 -3.93 1.74 -9.54
CA LEU A 62 -2.73 1.88 -8.70
C LEU A 62 -2.64 3.28 -8.08
N ALA A 63 -2.86 4.32 -8.89
CA ALA A 63 -2.87 5.71 -8.42
C ALA A 63 -3.98 5.96 -7.38
N SER A 64 -5.15 5.32 -7.56
CA SER A 64 -6.29 5.49 -6.63
C SER A 64 -5.99 4.93 -5.25
N ILE A 65 -5.38 3.73 -5.17
CA ILE A 65 -4.96 3.16 -3.88
C ILE A 65 -3.90 4.05 -3.23
N ALA A 66 -2.86 4.47 -3.97
CA ALA A 66 -1.81 5.34 -3.46
C ALA A 66 -2.35 6.67 -2.92
N GLN A 67 -3.38 7.22 -3.56
CA GLN A 67 -4.02 8.47 -3.13
C GLN A 67 -4.89 8.26 -1.89
N VAL A 68 -5.66 7.19 -1.83
CA VAL A 68 -6.57 6.88 -0.72
C VAL A 68 -5.80 6.52 0.56
N GLU A 69 -4.69 5.79 0.43
CA GLU A 69 -3.87 5.32 1.55
C GLU A 69 -2.91 6.38 2.08
N GLY A 70 -2.20 7.04 1.20
CA GLY A 70 -1.10 7.91 1.59
C GLY A 70 -1.11 9.29 0.96
N SER A 71 -2.19 9.72 0.30
CA SER A 71 -2.26 11.01 -0.42
C SER A 71 -1.08 11.20 -1.38
N GLY A 72 -0.66 10.15 -2.08
CA GLY A 72 0.49 10.18 -2.98
C GLY A 72 1.83 10.46 -2.30
N ASN A 73 1.90 10.41 -0.98
CA ASN A 73 3.10 10.71 -0.19
C ASN A 73 3.94 9.45 0.03
N PRO A 74 5.18 9.38 -0.52
CA PRO A 74 6.02 8.19 -0.44
C PRO A 74 6.49 7.87 0.99
N VAL A 75 6.48 8.85 1.89
CA VAL A 75 6.86 8.69 3.29
C VAL A 75 5.67 8.85 4.25
N ALA A 76 4.46 8.66 3.74
CA ALA A 76 3.26 8.67 4.57
C ALA A 76 3.42 7.67 5.72
N ARG A 77 3.00 8.07 6.89
CA ARG A 77 3.15 7.29 8.12
C ARG A 77 1.86 7.29 8.92
N THR A 78 1.73 6.30 9.79
CA THR A 78 0.60 6.21 10.70
C THR A 78 0.75 7.20 11.86
N TYR A 79 -0.37 7.55 12.49
CA TYR A 79 -0.34 8.34 13.73
C TYR A 79 0.34 7.56 14.87
N TRP A 80 0.82 8.27 15.89
CA TRP A 80 1.34 7.67 17.10
C TRP A 80 0.22 7.53 18.13
N ARG A 81 0.27 6.46 18.90
CA ARG A 81 -0.72 6.18 19.95
C ARG A 81 -0.08 5.71 21.24
N TRP A 82 -0.74 5.97 22.33
CA TRP A 82 -0.44 5.36 23.62
C TRP A 82 -0.97 3.92 23.64
N SER A 83 -0.20 3.01 24.21
CA SER A 83 -0.62 1.63 24.42
C SER A 83 -0.12 1.13 25.79
N TRP A 84 -0.90 0.30 26.42
CA TRP A 84 -0.46 -0.36 27.66
C TRP A 84 0.57 -1.41 27.31
N SER A 85 1.83 -1.21 27.78
CA SER A 85 2.94 -2.13 27.58
C SER A 85 3.84 -2.13 28.80
N SER A 86 4.38 -3.30 29.16
CA SER A 86 5.42 -3.42 30.17
C SER A 86 6.79 -2.92 29.69
N GLN A 87 6.94 -2.74 28.38
CA GLN A 87 8.17 -2.21 27.79
C GLN A 87 8.07 -0.70 27.64
N PRO A 88 8.98 0.10 28.25
CA PRO A 88 8.85 1.56 28.32
C PRO A 88 8.84 2.25 26.95
N PHE A 89 9.48 1.65 25.92
CA PHE A 89 9.52 2.20 24.56
C PHE A 89 8.40 1.68 23.65
N GLU A 90 7.49 0.85 24.13
CA GLU A 90 6.29 0.41 23.44
C GLU A 90 5.02 1.15 23.94
N VAL A 91 5.17 2.00 24.97
CA VAL A 91 4.05 2.75 25.57
C VAL A 91 3.55 3.84 24.62
N TYR A 92 4.44 4.52 23.91
CA TYR A 92 4.11 5.53 22.91
C TYR A 92 4.81 5.21 21.59
N ARG A 93 4.05 4.76 20.60
CA ARG A 93 4.57 4.18 19.35
C ARG A 93 3.65 4.44 18.16
N PRO A 94 4.14 4.27 16.91
CA PRO A 94 3.30 4.26 15.73
C PRO A 94 2.14 3.25 15.84
N ALA A 95 0.97 3.60 15.34
CA ALA A 95 -0.24 2.77 15.45
C ALA A 95 -0.13 1.45 14.68
N SER A 96 0.66 1.43 13.60
CA SER A 96 0.94 0.23 12.81
C SER A 96 2.33 0.29 12.17
N SER A 97 2.76 -0.83 11.58
CA SER A 97 3.99 -0.92 10.77
C SER A 97 3.82 -0.37 9.35
N ALA A 98 2.64 0.10 8.98
CA ALA A 98 2.34 0.61 7.65
C ALA A 98 3.20 1.83 7.27
N VAL A 99 3.69 1.85 6.02
CA VAL A 99 4.63 2.86 5.52
C VAL A 99 4.35 3.18 4.06
N GLY A 100 4.56 4.45 3.71
CA GLY A 100 4.60 4.93 2.33
C GLY A 100 3.24 5.15 1.71
N MET A 101 3.23 5.47 0.41
CA MET A 101 2.02 5.84 -0.32
C MET A 101 0.94 4.75 -0.35
N TYR A 102 1.33 3.48 -0.18
CA TYR A 102 0.41 2.34 -0.12
C TYR A 102 0.20 1.79 1.30
N GLN A 103 0.74 2.42 2.32
CA GLN A 103 0.65 1.95 3.71
C GLN A 103 0.97 0.46 3.86
N ILE A 104 2.07 0.01 3.20
CA ILE A 104 2.50 -1.39 3.20
C ILE A 104 2.98 -1.78 4.61
N THR A 105 2.34 -2.78 5.20
CA THR A 105 2.72 -3.35 6.51
C THR A 105 3.93 -4.29 6.39
N ASP A 106 4.58 -4.63 7.51
CA ASP A 106 5.76 -5.51 7.51
C ASP A 106 5.44 -6.89 6.92
N GLY A 107 4.27 -7.47 7.25
CA GLY A 107 3.85 -8.76 6.71
C GLY A 107 3.64 -8.73 5.19
N ASN A 108 2.92 -7.72 4.70
CA ASN A 108 2.70 -7.55 3.27
C ASN A 108 4.00 -7.23 2.52
N PHE A 109 4.92 -6.49 3.15
CA PHE A 109 6.23 -6.20 2.57
C PHE A 109 7.08 -7.46 2.40
N ALA A 110 7.11 -8.33 3.40
CA ALA A 110 7.85 -9.59 3.33
C ALA A 110 7.35 -10.49 2.19
N GLU A 111 6.02 -10.55 1.99
CA GLU A 111 5.41 -11.33 0.92
C GLU A 111 5.57 -10.65 -0.46
N ALA A 112 5.31 -9.34 -0.54
CA ALA A 112 5.35 -8.59 -1.79
C ALA A 112 6.74 -8.61 -2.47
N ARG A 113 7.82 -8.64 -1.69
CA ARG A 113 9.20 -8.72 -2.22
C ARG A 113 9.49 -10.01 -2.99
N ARG A 114 8.62 -11.00 -2.94
CA ARG A 114 8.76 -12.26 -3.68
C ARG A 114 8.30 -12.16 -5.14
N TYR A 115 7.75 -11.00 -5.54
CA TYR A 115 7.20 -10.78 -6.87
C TYR A 115 7.72 -9.48 -7.46
N CYS A 116 7.82 -9.43 -8.79
CA CYS A 116 8.11 -8.21 -9.56
C CYS A 116 7.25 -8.19 -10.84
N ILE A 117 7.31 -7.06 -11.55
CA ILE A 117 6.61 -6.88 -12.82
C ILE A 117 7.63 -6.87 -13.97
N ARG A 118 7.44 -7.74 -14.94
CA ARG A 118 8.18 -7.78 -16.21
C ARG A 118 7.20 -7.70 -17.36
N ASP A 119 7.32 -6.67 -18.18
CA ASP A 119 6.43 -6.47 -19.34
C ASP A 119 4.94 -6.61 -18.97
N HIS A 120 4.52 -5.95 -17.89
CA HIS A 120 3.15 -5.97 -17.34
C HIS A 120 2.66 -7.34 -16.82
N VAL A 121 3.57 -8.30 -16.64
CA VAL A 121 3.27 -9.64 -16.09
C VAL A 121 3.98 -9.83 -14.76
N VAL A 122 3.28 -10.46 -13.81
CA VAL A 122 3.85 -10.81 -12.50
C VAL A 122 4.79 -11.99 -12.63
N VAL A 123 6.00 -11.83 -12.14
CA VAL A 123 7.03 -12.87 -12.04
C VAL A 123 7.34 -13.13 -10.57
N ALA A 124 7.57 -14.39 -10.21
CA ALA A 124 8.01 -14.76 -8.86
C ALA A 124 9.52 -14.61 -8.71
N ASP A 125 9.98 -14.51 -7.45
CA ASP A 125 11.39 -14.58 -7.13
C ASP A 125 12.01 -15.92 -7.58
N GLY A 126 13.30 -15.89 -7.84
CA GLY A 126 14.08 -17.04 -8.29
C GLY A 126 15.56 -16.86 -7.90
N PRO A 127 16.43 -17.76 -8.35
CA PRO A 127 17.84 -17.70 -7.99
C PRO A 127 18.49 -16.39 -8.46
N TRP A 128 19.48 -15.91 -7.69
CA TRP A 128 20.17 -14.63 -7.93
C TRP A 128 20.89 -14.55 -9.28
N ASN A 129 21.19 -15.68 -9.89
CA ASN A 129 21.83 -15.78 -11.21
C ASN A 129 20.84 -15.83 -12.38
N ASP A 130 19.53 -15.79 -12.12
CA ASP A 130 18.50 -15.68 -13.15
C ASP A 130 18.09 -14.21 -13.32
N TRP A 131 18.50 -13.59 -14.42
CA TRP A 131 18.18 -12.21 -14.77
C TRP A 131 16.67 -11.95 -14.98
N HIS A 132 15.88 -12.99 -15.19
CA HIS A 132 14.45 -12.90 -15.35
C HIS A 132 13.70 -13.01 -14.00
N SER A 133 14.39 -13.41 -12.95
CA SER A 133 13.83 -13.47 -11.60
C SER A 133 13.79 -12.12 -10.88
N CYS A 134 13.14 -12.08 -9.73
CA CYS A 134 12.96 -10.87 -8.92
C CYS A 134 14.00 -10.73 -7.79
N TRP A 135 15.20 -11.22 -7.94
CA TRP A 135 16.22 -11.27 -6.88
C TRP A 135 16.58 -9.89 -6.29
N PHE A 136 16.50 -8.82 -7.09
CA PHE A 136 16.75 -7.44 -6.62
C PHE A 136 15.70 -6.95 -5.61
N ASN A 137 14.55 -7.57 -5.53
CA ASN A 137 13.46 -7.14 -4.65
C ASN A 137 13.84 -7.23 -3.17
N SER A 138 14.90 -7.96 -2.83
CA SER A 138 15.47 -7.96 -1.47
C SER A 138 15.99 -6.58 -1.05
N LEU A 139 16.32 -5.71 -2.01
CA LEU A 139 16.80 -4.34 -1.79
C LEU A 139 15.68 -3.29 -1.81
N TYR A 140 14.45 -3.68 -2.13
CA TYR A 140 13.33 -2.76 -2.25
C TYR A 140 12.98 -2.11 -0.92
N ALA A 141 12.53 -0.84 -1.01
CA ALA A 141 12.11 -0.06 0.14
C ALA A 141 10.69 0.52 -0.08
N ARG A 142 9.86 0.45 0.97
CA ARG A 142 8.46 0.92 0.94
C ARG A 142 8.29 2.42 0.71
N VAL A 143 9.37 3.20 0.90
CA VAL A 143 9.40 4.66 0.75
C VAL A 143 9.92 5.11 -0.61
N ILE A 144 10.44 4.19 -1.43
CA ILE A 144 10.84 4.47 -2.80
C ILE A 144 9.62 4.25 -3.71
N PRO A 145 9.14 5.29 -4.41
CA PRO A 145 7.89 5.19 -5.19
C PRO A 145 7.85 4.03 -6.18
N GLY A 146 8.93 3.82 -6.94
CA GLY A 146 9.01 2.72 -7.91
C GLY A 146 8.85 1.35 -7.25
N ASP A 147 9.60 1.10 -6.19
CA ASP A 147 9.55 -0.15 -5.45
C ASP A 147 8.17 -0.40 -4.82
N ALA A 148 7.60 0.66 -4.21
CA ALA A 148 6.29 0.59 -3.57
C ALA A 148 5.16 0.28 -4.56
N VAL A 149 5.19 0.90 -5.75
CA VAL A 149 4.22 0.65 -6.83
C VAL A 149 4.36 -0.76 -7.36
N GLU A 150 5.58 -1.18 -7.70
CA GLU A 150 5.85 -2.51 -8.25
C GLU A 150 5.44 -3.62 -7.28
N MET A 151 5.88 -3.53 -6.02
CA MET A 151 5.53 -4.52 -5.00
C MET A 151 4.02 -4.62 -4.79
N THR A 152 3.33 -3.47 -4.68
CA THR A 152 1.87 -3.46 -4.48
C THR A 152 1.15 -4.05 -5.67
N SER A 153 1.54 -3.67 -6.89
CA SER A 153 0.96 -4.19 -8.12
C SER A 153 1.15 -5.70 -8.23
N ALA A 154 2.38 -6.18 -8.10
CA ALA A 154 2.71 -7.59 -8.22
C ALA A 154 2.01 -8.45 -7.14
N TYR A 155 2.04 -8.01 -5.89
CA TYR A 155 1.41 -8.72 -4.78
C TYR A 155 -0.10 -8.83 -4.92
N LEU A 156 -0.78 -7.73 -5.26
CA LEU A 156 -2.24 -7.72 -5.38
C LEU A 156 -2.72 -8.50 -6.60
N ASP A 157 -2.05 -8.33 -7.75
CA ASP A 157 -2.37 -9.09 -8.96
C ASP A 157 -2.24 -10.60 -8.71
N ARG A 158 -1.11 -11.02 -8.14
CA ARG A 158 -0.88 -12.43 -7.80
C ARG A 158 -1.90 -12.96 -6.81
N SER A 159 -2.23 -12.17 -5.78
CA SER A 159 -3.23 -12.55 -4.77
C SER A 159 -4.62 -12.72 -5.36
N VAL A 160 -5.02 -11.83 -6.26
CA VAL A 160 -6.28 -11.94 -7.01
C VAL A 160 -6.30 -13.21 -7.85
N ALA A 161 -5.24 -13.46 -8.63
CA ALA A 161 -5.13 -14.64 -9.48
C ALA A 161 -5.27 -15.94 -8.66
N LEU A 162 -4.55 -16.05 -7.55
CA LEU A 162 -4.60 -17.23 -6.66
C LEU A 162 -5.99 -17.47 -6.05
N ILE A 163 -6.69 -16.41 -5.66
CA ILE A 163 -8.05 -16.54 -5.09
C ILE A 163 -9.05 -16.95 -6.18
N LEU A 164 -8.99 -16.36 -7.37
CA LEU A 164 -9.87 -16.72 -8.47
C LEU A 164 -9.64 -18.18 -8.91
N GLU A 165 -8.39 -18.62 -8.98
CA GLU A 165 -8.03 -20.01 -9.29
C GLU A 165 -8.59 -20.97 -8.21
N ARG A 166 -8.40 -20.68 -6.94
CA ARG A 166 -8.91 -21.49 -5.81
C ARG A 166 -10.42 -21.70 -5.87
N HIS A 167 -11.16 -20.63 -6.19
CA HIS A 167 -12.62 -20.69 -6.30
C HIS A 167 -13.11 -21.06 -7.71
N ARG A 168 -12.21 -21.40 -8.62
CA ARG A 168 -12.53 -21.78 -10.02
C ARG A 168 -13.37 -20.71 -10.73
N VAL A 169 -13.11 -19.44 -10.45
CA VAL A 169 -13.79 -18.33 -11.13
C VAL A 169 -13.06 -18.03 -12.43
N SER A 170 -13.64 -18.49 -13.55
CA SER A 170 -13.06 -18.31 -14.89
C SER A 170 -13.40 -16.96 -15.53
N SER A 171 -14.45 -16.30 -15.09
CA SER A 171 -14.93 -15.04 -15.69
C SER A 171 -15.33 -14.03 -14.62
N ALA A 172 -14.36 -13.25 -14.15
CA ALA A 172 -14.63 -12.07 -13.31
C ALA A 172 -14.40 -10.79 -14.13
N ALA A 173 -15.34 -9.85 -14.05
CA ALA A 173 -15.16 -8.53 -14.66
C ALA A 173 -13.97 -7.80 -14.02
N LEU A 174 -13.32 -6.90 -14.79
CA LEU A 174 -12.17 -6.11 -14.28
C LEU A 174 -12.50 -5.42 -12.96
N LEU A 175 -13.66 -4.77 -12.87
CA LEU A 175 -14.12 -4.12 -11.65
C LEU A 175 -14.18 -5.09 -10.45
N GLN A 176 -14.65 -6.32 -10.65
CA GLN A 176 -14.71 -7.34 -9.58
C GLN A 176 -13.29 -7.74 -9.12
N LYS A 177 -12.35 -7.91 -10.06
CA LYS A 177 -10.95 -8.18 -9.75
C LYS A 177 -10.30 -7.03 -8.98
N GLN A 178 -10.55 -5.79 -9.38
CA GLN A 178 -10.05 -4.59 -8.70
C GLN A 178 -10.67 -4.39 -7.31
N MET A 179 -11.97 -4.62 -7.15
CA MET A 179 -12.61 -4.61 -5.83
C MET A 179 -12.02 -5.69 -4.91
N LEU A 180 -11.73 -6.88 -5.46
CA LEU A 180 -11.06 -7.95 -4.73
C LEU A 180 -9.64 -7.51 -4.32
N ALA A 181 -8.86 -6.93 -5.23
CA ALA A 181 -7.52 -6.40 -4.94
C ALA A 181 -7.55 -5.32 -3.84
N ALA A 182 -8.46 -4.36 -3.94
CA ALA A 182 -8.63 -3.31 -2.93
C ALA A 182 -9.03 -3.88 -1.57
N LEU A 183 -9.89 -4.89 -1.54
CA LEU A 183 -10.28 -5.56 -0.29
C LEU A 183 -9.12 -6.37 0.31
N ILE A 184 -8.33 -7.06 -0.51
CA ILE A 184 -7.10 -7.75 -0.07
C ILE A 184 -6.13 -6.74 0.54
N HIS A 185 -5.97 -5.58 -0.11
CA HIS A 185 -5.08 -4.52 0.39
C HIS A 185 -5.52 -4.02 1.78
N LEU A 186 -6.79 -3.74 1.97
CA LEU A 186 -7.34 -3.22 3.23
C LEU A 186 -7.41 -4.29 4.33
N CYS A 187 -7.86 -5.50 4.00
CA CYS A 187 -8.33 -6.50 4.95
C CYS A 187 -7.48 -7.79 4.95
N GLY A 188 -6.54 -7.90 4.00
CA GLY A 188 -5.73 -9.10 3.80
C GLY A 188 -6.42 -10.18 2.95
N ALA A 189 -5.62 -11.18 2.55
CA ALA A 189 -6.04 -12.23 1.62
C ALA A 189 -7.23 -13.07 2.11
N GLY A 190 -7.37 -13.30 3.42
CA GLY A 190 -8.49 -14.05 3.98
C GLY A 190 -9.85 -13.40 3.75
N ALA A 191 -9.92 -12.07 3.89
CA ALA A 191 -11.15 -11.31 3.59
C ALA A 191 -11.44 -11.29 2.08
N GLY A 192 -10.41 -11.23 1.26
CA GLY A 192 -10.53 -11.37 -0.19
C GLY A 192 -11.06 -12.74 -0.61
N ASP A 193 -10.55 -13.80 -0.01
CA ASP A 193 -11.02 -15.17 -0.24
C ASP A 193 -12.52 -15.32 0.05
N GLU A 194 -12.96 -14.83 1.21
CA GLU A 194 -14.36 -14.84 1.59
C GLU A 194 -15.25 -14.01 0.66
N PHE A 195 -14.75 -12.85 0.20
CA PHE A 195 -15.46 -11.99 -0.76
C PHE A 195 -15.66 -12.70 -2.12
N ALA A 196 -14.64 -13.36 -2.64
CA ALA A 196 -14.73 -14.15 -3.86
C ALA A 196 -15.71 -15.33 -3.69
N ARG A 197 -15.61 -16.06 -2.57
CA ARG A 197 -16.51 -17.17 -2.23
C ARG A 197 -17.99 -16.74 -2.17
N ARG A 198 -18.27 -15.48 -1.77
CA ARG A 198 -19.61 -14.89 -1.75
C ARG A 198 -20.05 -14.30 -3.10
N GLY A 199 -19.37 -14.59 -4.20
CA GLY A 199 -19.69 -14.04 -5.52
C GLY A 199 -19.47 -12.52 -5.57
N PHE A 200 -18.38 -12.02 -5.00
CA PHE A 200 -17.99 -10.61 -4.93
C PHE A 200 -18.99 -9.73 -4.16
N ARG A 201 -19.51 -10.25 -3.05
CA ARG A 201 -20.41 -9.53 -2.14
C ARG A 201 -19.78 -9.35 -0.77
N LEU A 202 -19.76 -8.10 -0.30
CA LEU A 202 -19.35 -7.80 1.07
C LEU A 202 -20.33 -8.38 2.06
N ALA A 203 -19.82 -8.82 3.22
CA ALA A 203 -20.70 -9.08 4.37
C ALA A 203 -21.34 -7.77 4.84
N GLU A 204 -22.52 -7.89 5.44
CA GLU A 204 -23.18 -6.74 6.03
C GLU A 204 -22.32 -6.16 7.18
N GLY A 205 -22.11 -4.85 7.16
CA GLY A 205 -21.29 -4.18 8.16
C GLY A 205 -19.81 -4.55 8.19
N GLN A 206 -19.27 -5.21 7.15
CA GLN A 206 -17.87 -5.67 7.12
C GLN A 206 -16.89 -4.55 7.42
N ARG A 207 -16.03 -4.78 8.42
CA ARG A 207 -14.98 -3.86 8.86
C ARG A 207 -13.62 -4.55 8.83
N CYS A 208 -12.57 -3.74 8.63
CA CYS A 208 -11.17 -4.16 8.71
C CYS A 208 -10.46 -3.15 9.61
N GLY A 209 -10.20 -3.53 10.85
CA GLY A 209 -9.79 -2.58 11.88
C GLY A 209 -10.85 -1.47 12.05
N ASP A 210 -10.40 -0.23 11.95
CA ASP A 210 -11.27 0.96 12.09
C ASP A 210 -12.01 1.33 10.79
N HIS A 211 -11.71 0.66 9.67
CA HIS A 211 -12.27 0.99 8.36
C HIS A 211 -13.50 0.15 8.01
N GLN A 212 -14.52 0.79 7.47
CA GLN A 212 -15.64 0.11 6.82
C GLN A 212 -15.26 -0.28 5.41
N ALA A 213 -15.32 -1.58 5.07
CA ALA A 213 -14.88 -2.10 3.78
C ALA A 213 -15.62 -1.45 2.61
N ARG A 214 -16.95 -1.29 2.71
CA ARG A 214 -17.78 -0.64 1.68
C ARG A 214 -17.32 0.80 1.42
N ALA A 215 -17.15 1.60 2.47
CA ALA A 215 -16.74 2.99 2.35
C ALA A 215 -15.34 3.13 1.74
N TYR A 216 -14.45 2.19 2.05
CA TYR A 216 -13.13 2.15 1.45
C TYR A 216 -13.18 1.86 -0.05
N LEU A 217 -13.89 0.80 -0.46
CA LEU A 217 -14.03 0.44 -1.87
C LEU A 217 -14.64 1.59 -2.69
N MET A 218 -15.68 2.24 -2.16
CA MET A 218 -16.27 3.42 -2.83
C MET A 218 -15.29 4.59 -2.99
N ARG A 219 -14.41 4.84 -1.99
CA ARG A 219 -13.37 5.87 -2.11
C ARG A 219 -12.35 5.53 -3.19
N VAL A 220 -11.90 4.27 -3.26
CA VAL A 220 -10.97 3.80 -4.29
C VAL A 220 -11.61 3.95 -5.67
N GLU A 221 -12.84 3.51 -5.87
CA GLU A 221 -13.57 3.62 -7.15
C GLU A 221 -13.77 5.08 -7.57
N THR A 222 -14.18 5.95 -6.63
CA THR A 222 -14.31 7.38 -6.89
C THR A 222 -12.98 7.99 -7.33
N MET A 223 -11.89 7.64 -6.63
CA MET A 223 -10.56 8.15 -6.94
C MET A 223 -10.04 7.58 -8.27
N GLN A 224 -10.35 6.33 -8.59
CA GLN A 224 -10.03 5.72 -9.87
C GLN A 224 -10.67 6.50 -11.03
N SER A 225 -11.93 6.92 -10.88
CA SER A 225 -12.59 7.78 -11.87
C SER A 225 -11.90 9.14 -12.06
N VAL A 226 -11.28 9.68 -11.01
CA VAL A 226 -10.48 10.92 -11.11
C VAL A 226 -9.21 10.66 -11.91
N PHE A 227 -8.46 9.62 -11.60
CA PHE A 227 -7.21 9.29 -12.30
C PHE A 227 -7.44 8.85 -13.76
N SER A 228 -8.51 8.14 -14.04
CA SER A 228 -8.89 7.79 -15.42
C SER A 228 -9.11 9.05 -16.27
N ARG A 229 -9.73 10.12 -15.71
CA ARG A 229 -9.85 11.41 -16.40
C ARG A 229 -8.51 12.10 -16.59
N LEU A 230 -7.60 12.01 -15.61
CA LEU A 230 -6.27 12.62 -15.70
C LEU A 230 -5.40 11.90 -16.74
N ASP A 231 -5.51 10.58 -16.87
CA ASP A 231 -4.80 9.81 -17.91
C ASP A 231 -5.27 10.16 -19.33
N ASN A 232 -6.58 10.36 -19.49
CA ASN A 232 -7.18 10.70 -20.77
C ASN A 232 -7.13 12.21 -21.10
N ALA A 233 -6.67 13.07 -20.18
CA ALA A 233 -6.55 14.49 -20.45
C ALA A 233 -5.45 14.73 -21.50
N PRO A 234 -5.72 15.54 -22.54
CA PRO A 234 -4.69 15.87 -23.50
C PRO A 234 -3.51 16.52 -22.79
N THR A 235 -2.33 15.93 -22.94
CA THR A 235 -1.08 16.53 -22.44
C THR A 235 -0.89 17.86 -23.14
N LEU A 236 -1.22 18.95 -22.47
CA LEU A 236 -0.79 20.28 -22.91
C LEU A 236 0.75 20.26 -22.89
N ARG A 237 1.34 19.99 -24.06
CA ARG A 237 2.79 20.13 -24.27
C ARG A 237 3.14 21.57 -23.93
N ARG A 238 3.80 21.76 -22.79
CA ARG A 238 4.53 23.01 -22.49
C ARG A 238 5.89 22.96 -23.15
#